data_1a059cfa786b7a5f69173ed343741ec1
#
_entry.id   1a059cfa786b7a5f69173ed343741ec1
#
_cell.length_a   1.000
_cell.length_b   1.000
_cell.length_c   1.000
_cell.angle_alpha   90.00
_cell.angle_beta   90.00
_cell.angle_gamma   90.00
#
_symmetry.space_group_name_H-M   'P 1'
#
loop_
_entity.id
_entity.type
_entity.pdbx_description
1 polymer ?
#
loop_
_entity_poly.entity_id
_entity_poly.type
_entity_poly.pdbx_seq_one_letter_code
_entity_poly.pdbx_strand_id
1 'polypeptide(L)'
;DPAEGGDEAVLHALRGPKVVVAGADRVAAARRAVEAGADVVVCDDGLQHLRLVRDYEIAVVDAVRGLGNRFMLPAGPLREPAGRLETVDAVILVRRRGSAEAVLRPRRPFVAEARFDIGAAVNVRSGERRELARFCGSRVHAFAGVGDPQAFFAALGAAGIDAETHALADHGALDRRHLPFP
;
A
#
# COMPACT_ATOMS: atom_id res chain seq x y z
N ASP A 1 -10.06 -14.90 7.07
CA ASP A 1 -8.82 -15.36 7.68
C ASP A 1 -7.64 -14.99 6.73
N PRO A 2 -6.56 -14.33 7.23
CA PRO A 2 -5.38 -14.02 6.42
C PRO A 2 -4.71 -15.25 5.80
N ALA A 3 -4.80 -16.41 6.45
CA ALA A 3 -4.26 -17.67 5.94
C ALA A 3 -4.98 -18.19 4.68
N GLU A 4 -6.24 -17.78 4.46
CA GLU A 4 -7.07 -18.20 3.32
C GLU A 4 -7.09 -17.15 2.21
N GLY A 5 -7.21 -15.87 2.56
CA GLY A 5 -7.42 -14.78 1.61
C GLY A 5 -6.25 -13.83 1.42
N GLY A 6 -5.22 -13.95 2.24
CA GLY A 6 -4.15 -12.96 2.34
C GLY A 6 -4.52 -11.80 3.24
N ASP A 7 -3.52 -11.10 3.77
CA ASP A 7 -3.67 -9.97 4.70
C ASP A 7 -4.29 -8.73 4.03
N GLU A 8 -3.98 -8.46 2.78
CA GLU A 8 -4.55 -7.35 2.00
C GLU A 8 -6.06 -7.52 1.80
N ALA A 9 -6.52 -8.73 1.42
CA ALA A 9 -7.96 -9.00 1.24
C ALA A 9 -8.74 -8.85 2.55
N VAL A 10 -8.15 -9.28 3.69
CA VAL A 10 -8.75 -9.08 5.01
C VAL A 10 -8.81 -7.59 5.36
N LEU A 11 -7.74 -6.82 5.06
CA LEU A 11 -7.73 -5.38 5.28
C LEU A 11 -8.82 -4.66 4.47
N HIS A 12 -9.00 -5.04 3.21
CA HIS A 12 -10.09 -4.52 2.37
C HIS A 12 -11.46 -4.86 2.96
N ALA A 13 -11.67 -6.09 3.41
CA ALA A 13 -12.93 -6.50 4.04
C ALA A 13 -13.26 -5.72 5.32
N LEU A 14 -12.23 -5.31 6.08
CA LEU A 14 -12.41 -4.55 7.33
C LEU A 14 -12.66 -3.06 7.11
N ARG A 15 -12.18 -2.48 6.00
CA ARG A 15 -12.15 -1.02 5.80
C ARG A 15 -12.79 -0.54 4.51
N GLY A 16 -13.08 -1.44 3.62
CA GLY A 16 -13.44 -1.14 2.25
C GLY A 16 -14.88 -1.44 1.87
N PRO A 17 -15.08 -1.91 0.66
CA PRO A 17 -16.37 -2.13 0.04
C PRO A 17 -17.15 -3.28 0.69
N LYS A 18 -18.46 -3.34 0.36
CA LYS A 18 -19.34 -4.39 0.88
C LYS A 18 -18.98 -5.80 0.42
N VAL A 19 -18.33 -5.91 -0.74
CA VAL A 19 -17.96 -7.18 -1.37
C VAL A 19 -16.45 -7.19 -1.59
N VAL A 20 -15.77 -8.18 -1.04
CA VAL A 20 -14.35 -8.45 -1.31
C VAL A 20 -14.22 -9.90 -1.73
N VAL A 21 -13.61 -10.13 -2.88
CA VAL A 21 -13.37 -11.47 -3.42
C VAL A 21 -11.89 -11.65 -3.66
N ALA A 22 -11.28 -12.60 -2.96
CA ALA A 22 -9.91 -13.01 -3.18
C ALA A 22 -9.86 -14.27 -4.05
N GLY A 23 -8.92 -14.34 -4.99
CA GLY A 23 -8.75 -15.51 -5.84
C GLY A 23 -7.67 -15.32 -6.90
N ALA A 24 -7.00 -16.41 -7.26
CA ALA A 24 -5.96 -16.41 -8.29
C ALA A 24 -6.53 -16.13 -9.70
N ASP A 25 -7.73 -16.65 -10.00
CA ASP A 25 -8.45 -16.33 -11.24
C ASP A 25 -9.23 -15.01 -11.06
N ARG A 26 -8.64 -13.92 -11.54
CA ARG A 26 -9.20 -12.57 -11.43
C ARG A 26 -10.50 -12.41 -12.24
N VAL A 27 -10.69 -13.16 -13.31
CA VAL A 27 -11.94 -13.12 -14.10
C VAL A 27 -13.07 -13.79 -13.31
N ALA A 28 -12.82 -14.94 -12.73
CA ALA A 28 -13.79 -15.62 -11.86
C ALA A 28 -14.11 -14.77 -10.62
N ALA A 29 -13.10 -14.14 -10.00
CA ALA A 29 -13.30 -13.25 -8.86
C ALA A 29 -14.16 -12.03 -9.23
N ALA A 30 -13.92 -11.39 -10.37
CA ALA A 30 -14.75 -10.27 -10.85
C ALA A 30 -16.20 -10.68 -11.10
N ARG A 31 -16.43 -11.82 -11.75
CA ARG A 31 -17.79 -12.37 -11.94
C ARG A 31 -18.51 -12.58 -10.61
N ARG A 32 -17.81 -13.17 -9.65
CA ARG A 32 -18.34 -13.41 -8.31
C ARG A 32 -18.71 -12.11 -7.59
N ALA A 33 -17.91 -11.05 -7.76
CA ALA A 33 -18.21 -9.74 -7.19
C ALA A 33 -19.50 -9.15 -7.80
N VAL A 34 -19.67 -9.25 -9.12
CA VAL A 34 -20.89 -8.81 -9.82
C VAL A 34 -22.11 -9.62 -9.38
N GLU A 35 -22.00 -10.94 -9.30
CA GLU A 35 -23.06 -11.84 -8.78
C GLU A 35 -23.47 -11.47 -7.34
N ALA A 36 -22.52 -10.97 -6.55
CA ALA A 36 -22.77 -10.49 -5.19
C ALA A 36 -23.32 -9.05 -5.13
N GLY A 37 -23.61 -8.43 -6.28
CA GLY A 37 -24.26 -7.13 -6.41
C GLY A 37 -23.29 -5.93 -6.49
N ALA A 38 -22.06 -6.15 -6.95
CA ALA A 38 -21.14 -5.04 -7.19
C ALA A 38 -21.44 -4.37 -8.55
N ASP A 39 -21.66 -3.05 -8.54
CA ASP A 39 -21.81 -2.23 -9.75
C ASP A 39 -20.44 -1.80 -10.32
N VAL A 40 -19.43 -1.73 -9.46
CA VAL A 40 -18.06 -1.39 -9.81
C VAL A 40 -17.12 -2.41 -9.17
N VAL A 41 -16.17 -2.92 -9.95
CA VAL A 41 -15.13 -3.84 -9.49
C VAL A 41 -13.78 -3.13 -9.53
N VAL A 42 -13.14 -2.98 -8.38
CA VAL A 42 -11.77 -2.45 -8.26
C VAL A 42 -10.82 -3.62 -8.08
N CYS A 43 -9.86 -3.75 -8.98
CA CYS A 43 -8.83 -4.79 -8.91
C CYS A 43 -7.53 -4.23 -8.32
N ASP A 44 -7.13 -4.72 -7.16
CA ASP A 44 -5.82 -4.46 -6.61
C ASP A 44 -4.76 -5.25 -7.37
N ASP A 45 -3.64 -4.58 -7.71
CA ASP A 45 -2.54 -5.09 -8.55
C ASP A 45 -3.02 -5.71 -9.89
N GLY A 46 -4.00 -5.05 -10.53
CA GLY A 46 -4.73 -5.58 -11.69
C GLY A 46 -4.11 -5.34 -13.05
N LEU A 47 -3.08 -4.47 -13.20
CA LEU A 47 -2.61 -4.01 -14.52
C LEU A 47 -2.07 -5.15 -15.42
N GLN A 48 -1.45 -6.18 -14.87
CA GLN A 48 -0.91 -7.31 -15.62
C GLN A 48 -1.95 -8.41 -15.92
N HIS A 49 -3.18 -8.30 -15.42
CA HIS A 49 -4.24 -9.27 -15.66
C HIS A 49 -4.99 -9.01 -16.98
N LEU A 50 -4.32 -9.21 -18.11
CA LEU A 50 -4.83 -8.86 -19.45
C LEU A 50 -6.10 -9.61 -19.89
N ARG A 51 -6.45 -10.72 -19.24
CA ARG A 51 -7.71 -11.46 -19.48
C ARG A 51 -8.95 -10.75 -18.91
N LEU A 52 -8.76 -9.79 -18.01
CA LEU A 52 -9.82 -9.00 -17.43
C LEU A 52 -9.99 -7.72 -18.27
N VAL A 53 -11.16 -7.57 -18.90
CA VAL A 53 -11.52 -6.32 -19.58
C VAL A 53 -11.69 -5.23 -18.53
N ARG A 54 -11.14 -4.06 -18.80
CA ARG A 54 -11.14 -2.92 -17.87
C ARG A 54 -11.68 -1.69 -18.57
N ASP A 55 -12.53 -0.96 -17.88
CA ASP A 55 -13.09 0.30 -18.37
C ASP A 55 -12.17 1.48 -17.99
N TYR A 56 -11.37 1.31 -16.92
CA TYR A 56 -10.49 2.35 -16.42
C TYR A 56 -9.25 1.76 -15.76
N GLU A 57 -8.07 2.30 -16.07
CA GLU A 57 -6.79 1.85 -15.55
C GLU A 57 -6.09 2.97 -14.78
N ILE A 58 -5.71 2.68 -13.53
CA ILE A 58 -5.00 3.61 -12.66
C ILE A 58 -3.64 3.00 -12.32
N ALA A 59 -2.57 3.70 -12.70
CA ALA A 59 -1.24 3.36 -12.22
C ALA A 59 -0.89 4.16 -10.97
N VAL A 60 -0.50 3.47 -9.90
CA VAL A 60 -0.04 4.11 -8.66
C VAL A 60 1.49 4.05 -8.63
N VAL A 61 2.12 5.19 -8.49
CA VAL A 61 3.58 5.32 -8.54
C VAL A 61 4.08 6.08 -7.31
N ASP A 62 5.10 5.53 -6.63
CA ASP A 62 5.81 6.28 -5.61
C ASP A 62 6.52 7.48 -6.25
N ALA A 63 6.17 8.68 -5.82
CA ALA A 63 6.64 9.92 -6.43
C ALA A 63 8.15 10.16 -6.26
N VAL A 64 8.77 9.54 -5.25
CA VAL A 64 10.21 9.68 -4.95
C VAL A 64 11.04 8.62 -5.67
N ARG A 65 10.62 7.36 -5.60
CA ARG A 65 11.31 6.24 -6.26
C ARG A 65 11.11 6.26 -7.77
N GLY A 66 9.96 6.79 -8.24
CA GLY A 66 9.58 6.86 -9.64
C GLY A 66 9.60 5.47 -10.29
N LEU A 67 10.26 5.38 -11.45
CA LEU A 67 10.41 4.15 -12.22
C LEU A 67 11.79 3.47 -12.02
N GLY A 68 12.55 3.89 -11.01
CA GLY A 68 13.91 3.38 -10.77
C GLY A 68 14.82 3.62 -11.98
N ASN A 69 15.58 2.60 -12.39
CA ASN A 69 16.46 2.66 -13.56
C ASN A 69 15.71 2.53 -14.90
N ARG A 70 14.38 2.42 -14.90
CA ARG A 70 13.48 2.31 -16.05
C ARG A 70 13.61 1.03 -16.88
N PHE A 71 14.37 0.05 -16.40
CA PHE A 71 14.46 -1.27 -17.03
C PHE A 71 13.41 -2.23 -16.44
N MET A 72 12.98 -3.18 -17.27
CA MET A 72 12.12 -4.26 -16.84
C MET A 72 12.91 -5.34 -16.09
N LEU A 73 12.20 -6.16 -15.33
CA LEU A 73 12.76 -7.35 -14.71
C LEU A 73 13.45 -8.25 -15.76
N PRO A 74 14.62 -8.84 -15.44
CA PRO A 74 15.34 -8.78 -14.17
C PRO A 74 16.34 -7.61 -14.05
N ALA A 75 16.53 -6.78 -15.09
CA ALA A 75 17.51 -5.69 -15.12
C ALA A 75 17.08 -4.46 -14.32
N GLY A 76 15.83 -4.33 -14.01
CA GLY A 76 15.26 -3.23 -13.22
C GLY A 76 13.95 -3.63 -12.56
N PRO A 77 13.27 -2.68 -11.88
CA PRO A 77 12.10 -2.97 -11.06
C PRO A 77 10.79 -3.07 -11.84
N LEU A 78 10.77 -2.75 -13.12
CA LEU A 78 9.51 -2.62 -13.86
C LEU A 78 8.97 -3.99 -14.30
N ARG A 79 7.66 -4.19 -14.16
CA ARG A 79 6.93 -5.34 -14.71
C ARG A 79 6.50 -5.10 -16.16
N GLU A 80 6.36 -3.83 -16.57
CA GLU A 80 5.98 -3.37 -17.90
C GLU A 80 6.87 -2.21 -18.35
N PRO A 81 7.01 -1.95 -19.66
CA PRO A 81 7.81 -0.82 -20.14
C PRO A 81 7.32 0.52 -19.56
N ALA A 82 8.22 1.46 -19.32
CA ALA A 82 7.90 2.78 -18.78
C ALA A 82 6.82 3.55 -19.58
N GLY A 83 6.77 3.34 -20.90
CA GLY A 83 5.74 3.91 -21.78
C GLY A 83 4.31 3.46 -21.47
N ARG A 84 4.12 2.40 -20.67
CA ARG A 84 2.80 1.97 -20.20
C ARG A 84 2.06 3.07 -19.45
N LEU A 85 2.78 3.95 -18.76
CA LEU A 85 2.18 5.10 -18.06
C LEU A 85 1.50 6.11 -19.00
N GLU A 86 1.80 6.09 -20.29
CA GLU A 86 1.16 6.98 -21.26
C GLU A 86 -0.15 6.40 -21.83
N THR A 87 -0.45 5.13 -21.53
CA THR A 87 -1.60 4.39 -22.05
C THR A 87 -2.68 4.08 -20.99
N VAL A 88 -2.37 4.23 -19.72
CA VAL A 88 -3.37 4.14 -18.64
C VAL A 88 -4.24 5.41 -18.59
N ASP A 89 -5.42 5.34 -17.99
CA ASP A 89 -6.34 6.48 -17.91
C ASP A 89 -5.92 7.50 -16.84
N ALA A 90 -5.30 7.03 -15.76
CA ALA A 90 -4.78 7.91 -14.71
C ALA A 90 -3.48 7.41 -14.10
N VAL A 91 -2.68 8.36 -13.61
CA VAL A 91 -1.51 8.10 -12.76
C VAL A 91 -1.70 8.80 -11.42
N ILE A 92 -1.59 8.06 -10.32
CA ILE A 92 -1.57 8.62 -8.97
C ILE A 92 -0.14 8.61 -8.47
N LEU A 93 0.42 9.79 -8.23
CA LEU A 93 1.74 9.95 -7.62
C LEU A 93 1.58 9.98 -6.09
N VAL A 94 2.05 8.92 -5.43
CA VAL A 94 1.96 8.83 -3.97
C VAL A 94 3.18 9.48 -3.34
N ARG A 95 2.94 10.45 -2.50
CA ARG A 95 3.96 11.13 -1.68
C ARG A 95 3.82 10.76 -0.21
N ARG A 96 4.94 10.70 0.47
CA ARG A 96 5.00 10.61 1.94
C ARG A 96 5.40 11.95 2.52
N ARG A 97 4.98 12.23 3.75
CA ARG A 97 5.35 13.47 4.44
C ARG A 97 6.88 13.59 4.52
N GLY A 98 7.40 14.76 4.13
CA GLY A 98 8.85 15.01 4.12
C GLY A 98 9.61 14.42 2.93
N SER A 99 8.92 13.81 1.95
CA SER A 99 9.58 13.33 0.73
C SER A 99 9.99 14.48 -0.19
N ALA A 100 11.08 14.27 -0.94
CA ALA A 100 11.57 15.19 -1.97
C ALA A 100 10.54 15.44 -3.07
N GLU A 101 10.82 16.40 -3.96
CA GLU A 101 9.98 16.66 -5.15
C GLU A 101 9.80 15.40 -6.01
N ALA A 102 8.65 15.29 -6.67
CA ALA A 102 8.38 14.18 -7.57
C ALA A 102 9.37 14.14 -8.74
N VAL A 103 10.04 13.03 -8.89
CA VAL A 103 10.98 12.79 -10.00
C VAL A 103 10.24 12.51 -11.31
N LEU A 104 9.03 11.97 -11.21
CA LEU A 104 8.23 11.55 -12.35
C LEU A 104 7.16 12.60 -12.67
N ARG A 105 7.13 13.06 -13.93
CA ARG A 105 6.07 13.93 -14.47
C ARG A 105 5.52 13.32 -15.75
N PRO A 106 4.52 12.42 -15.67
CA PRO A 106 3.86 11.88 -16.86
C PRO A 106 3.25 13.02 -17.67
N ARG A 107 3.39 12.96 -18.99
CA ARG A 107 2.81 13.98 -19.89
C ARG A 107 1.34 13.73 -20.20
N ARG A 108 0.92 12.49 -20.07
CA ARG A 108 -0.43 11.93 -20.21
C ARG A 108 -0.45 10.70 -19.31
N PRO A 109 -1.52 10.28 -18.85
CA PRO A 109 -2.92 10.64 -18.78
C PRO A 109 -3.23 11.65 -17.66
N PHE A 110 -4.43 11.62 -17.10
CA PHE A 110 -4.78 12.40 -15.91
C PHE A 110 -3.81 12.06 -14.75
N VAL A 111 -3.18 13.08 -14.18
CA VAL A 111 -2.21 12.91 -13.08
C VAL A 111 -2.79 13.53 -11.82
N ALA A 112 -2.89 12.74 -10.77
CA ALA A 112 -3.24 13.20 -9.44
C ALA A 112 -2.09 12.95 -8.45
N GLU A 113 -1.99 13.77 -7.42
CA GLU A 113 -1.10 13.52 -6.28
C GLU A 113 -1.91 13.02 -5.09
N ALA A 114 -1.47 11.92 -4.50
CA ALA A 114 -1.97 11.44 -3.23
C ALA A 114 -0.88 11.56 -2.16
N ARG A 115 -1.27 11.96 -0.95
CA ARG A 115 -0.35 12.02 0.18
C ARG A 115 -0.64 10.87 1.12
N PHE A 116 0.41 10.17 1.50
CA PHE A 116 0.36 9.16 2.53
C PHE A 116 0.89 9.76 3.83
N ASP A 117 0.00 9.96 4.80
CA ASP A 117 0.34 10.44 6.12
C ASP A 117 -0.06 9.40 7.17
N ILE A 118 0.74 9.26 8.22
CA ILE A 118 0.35 8.45 9.38
C ILE A 118 -0.72 9.19 10.17
N GLY A 119 -1.79 8.47 10.52
CA GLY A 119 -2.90 9.01 11.29
C GLY A 119 -2.76 8.76 12.78
N ALA A 120 -3.87 8.58 13.48
CA ALA A 120 -3.90 8.22 14.89
C ALA A 120 -3.45 6.77 15.11
N ALA A 121 -2.85 6.52 16.26
CA ALA A 121 -2.61 5.16 16.74
C ALA A 121 -3.93 4.51 17.17
N VAL A 122 -4.14 3.26 16.78
CA VAL A 122 -5.34 2.50 17.15
C VAL A 122 -4.91 1.29 17.97
N ASN A 123 -5.44 1.17 19.18
CA ASN A 123 -5.22 0.00 20.00
C ASN A 123 -5.93 -1.21 19.36
N VAL A 124 -5.16 -2.23 18.97
CA VAL A 124 -5.70 -3.38 18.24
C VAL A 124 -6.68 -4.25 19.03
N ARG A 125 -6.66 -4.17 20.36
CA ARG A 125 -7.57 -4.92 21.23
C ARG A 125 -8.85 -4.15 21.55
N SER A 126 -8.72 -2.86 21.88
CA SER A 126 -9.85 -2.03 22.35
C SER A 126 -10.47 -1.20 21.22
N GLY A 127 -9.76 -1.01 20.09
CA GLY A 127 -10.16 -0.06 19.05
C GLY A 127 -9.98 1.41 19.43
N GLU A 128 -9.47 1.71 20.63
CA GLU A 128 -9.25 3.09 21.10
C GLU A 128 -8.27 3.80 20.18
N ARG A 129 -8.63 5.01 19.75
CA ARG A 129 -7.81 5.88 18.90
C ARG A 129 -7.13 6.94 19.77
N ARG A 130 -5.83 7.14 19.53
CA ARG A 130 -5.03 8.18 20.20
C ARG A 130 -4.23 8.98 19.18
N GLU A 131 -4.18 10.28 19.39
CA GLU A 131 -3.32 11.18 18.62
C GLU A 131 -1.85 10.76 18.76
N LEU A 132 -1.09 10.81 17.67
CA LEU A 132 0.33 10.44 17.68
C LEU A 132 1.16 11.29 18.62
N ALA A 133 0.80 12.57 18.80
CA ALA A 133 1.47 13.48 19.74
C ALA A 133 1.48 12.97 21.19
N ARG A 134 0.55 12.09 21.56
CA ARG A 134 0.53 11.44 22.88
C ARG A 134 1.72 10.51 23.16
N PHE A 135 2.40 10.09 22.12
CA PHE A 135 3.55 9.20 22.21
C PHE A 135 4.90 9.96 22.21
N CYS A 136 4.87 11.29 21.98
CA CYS A 136 6.07 12.10 22.06
C CYS A 136 6.63 12.07 23.49
N GLY A 137 7.95 11.85 23.62
CA GLY A 137 8.61 11.75 24.91
C GLY A 137 8.39 10.43 25.67
N SER A 138 7.62 9.50 25.11
CA SER A 138 7.46 8.14 25.63
C SER A 138 8.47 7.18 24.98
N ARG A 139 8.86 6.14 25.71
CA ARG A 139 9.65 5.05 25.14
C ARG A 139 8.73 4.21 24.25
N VAL A 140 8.96 4.24 22.95
CA VAL A 140 8.14 3.54 21.93
C VAL A 140 9.02 2.52 21.20
N HIS A 141 8.48 1.30 20.99
CA HIS A 141 9.05 0.33 20.07
C HIS A 141 8.17 0.28 18.84
N ALA A 142 8.76 0.49 17.66
CA ALA A 142 8.05 0.47 16.38
C ALA A 142 8.45 -0.76 15.56
N PHE A 143 7.48 -1.58 15.22
CA PHE A 143 7.68 -2.78 14.39
C PHE A 143 7.03 -2.57 13.03
N ALA A 144 7.71 -2.95 11.96
CA ALA A 144 7.17 -2.87 10.61
C ALA A 144 7.61 -4.06 9.76
N GLY A 145 6.63 -4.81 9.24
CA GLY A 145 6.78 -5.91 8.28
C GLY A 145 6.16 -5.53 6.94
N VAL A 146 6.63 -4.42 6.36
CA VAL A 146 6.17 -3.87 5.08
C VAL A 146 7.36 -3.73 4.13
N GLY A 147 7.12 -3.62 2.83
CA GLY A 147 8.16 -3.53 1.80
C GLY A 147 9.15 -2.35 1.95
N ASP A 148 8.77 -1.30 2.72
CA ASP A 148 9.65 -0.18 3.05
C ASP A 148 9.47 0.25 4.53
N PRO A 149 10.07 -0.49 5.48
CA PRO A 149 9.97 -0.18 6.90
C PRO A 149 10.57 1.18 7.26
N GLN A 150 11.64 1.58 6.56
CA GLN A 150 12.34 2.83 6.84
C GLN A 150 11.48 4.06 6.61
N ALA A 151 10.62 4.01 5.59
CA ALA A 151 9.67 5.09 5.34
C ALA A 151 8.64 5.24 6.46
N PHE A 152 8.19 4.13 7.06
CA PHE A 152 7.32 4.16 8.23
C PHE A 152 8.04 4.76 9.45
N PHE A 153 9.25 4.33 9.74
CA PHE A 153 10.04 4.85 10.85
C PHE A 153 10.36 6.34 10.70
N ALA A 154 10.71 6.77 9.47
CA ALA A 154 10.90 8.19 9.16
C ALA A 154 9.62 9.01 9.38
N ALA A 155 8.45 8.45 9.06
CA ALA A 155 7.16 9.12 9.29
C ALA A 155 6.86 9.28 10.78
N LEU A 156 7.20 8.29 11.63
CA LEU A 156 7.11 8.42 13.09
C LEU A 156 8.04 9.52 13.62
N GLY A 157 9.29 9.55 13.17
CA GLY A 157 10.23 10.61 13.53
C GLY A 157 9.75 11.99 13.12
N ALA A 158 9.19 12.14 11.91
CA ALA A 158 8.58 13.40 11.44
C ALA A 158 7.33 13.81 12.26
N ALA A 159 6.67 12.87 12.93
CA ALA A 159 5.60 13.14 13.88
C ALA A 159 6.10 13.45 15.32
N GLY A 160 7.43 13.49 15.53
CA GLY A 160 8.05 13.77 16.84
C GLY A 160 8.11 12.56 17.77
N ILE A 161 7.95 11.35 17.26
CA ILE A 161 8.05 10.11 18.03
C ILE A 161 9.45 9.54 17.86
N ASP A 162 10.20 9.50 18.96
CA ASP A 162 11.49 8.81 19.03
C ASP A 162 11.23 7.35 19.38
N ALA A 163 11.38 6.47 18.38
CA ALA A 163 11.07 5.07 18.51
C ALA A 163 12.30 4.18 18.31
N GLU A 164 12.45 3.17 19.16
CA GLU A 164 13.32 2.05 18.88
C GLU A 164 12.70 1.20 17.77
N THR A 165 13.39 1.10 16.62
CA THR A 165 12.81 0.56 15.39
C THR A 165 13.20 -0.89 15.16
N HIS A 166 12.23 -1.71 14.76
CA HIS A 166 12.40 -3.14 14.50
C HIS A 166 11.79 -3.48 13.12
N ALA A 167 12.66 -3.62 12.12
CA ALA A 167 12.23 -4.06 10.80
C ALA A 167 12.02 -5.58 10.80
N LEU A 168 10.85 -6.02 10.35
CA LEU A 168 10.53 -7.41 10.09
C LEU A 168 10.65 -7.70 8.59
N ALA A 169 10.69 -8.97 8.22
CA ALA A 169 10.54 -9.36 6.82
C ALA A 169 9.21 -8.86 6.26
N ASP A 170 9.14 -8.60 4.97
CA ASP A 170 7.89 -8.21 4.30
C ASP A 170 6.82 -9.26 4.54
N HIS A 171 5.62 -8.84 4.97
CA HIS A 171 4.55 -9.72 5.49
C HIS A 171 4.98 -10.63 6.66
N GLY A 172 6.09 -10.30 7.34
CA GLY A 172 6.58 -11.07 8.50
C GLY A 172 5.64 -11.00 9.69
N ALA A 173 5.32 -12.15 10.27
CA ALA A 173 4.49 -12.21 11.47
C ALA A 173 5.24 -11.65 12.69
N LEU A 174 4.57 -10.79 13.44
CA LEU A 174 5.03 -10.34 14.75
C LEU A 174 4.65 -11.41 15.80
N ASP A 175 5.64 -12.03 16.38
CA ASP A 175 5.44 -12.96 17.50
C ASP A 175 6.13 -12.46 18.79
N ARG A 176 5.90 -13.19 19.91
CA ARG A 176 6.49 -12.81 21.21
C ARG A 176 8.00 -12.71 21.20
N ARG A 177 8.70 -13.45 20.33
CA ARG A 177 10.18 -13.43 20.24
C ARG A 177 10.71 -12.10 19.72
N HIS A 178 9.87 -11.35 19.00
CA HIS A 178 10.24 -10.02 18.49
C HIS A 178 10.02 -8.91 19.51
N LEU A 179 9.29 -9.19 20.60
CA LEU A 179 8.99 -8.18 21.62
C LEU A 179 10.18 -8.01 22.59
N PRO A 180 10.72 -6.79 22.78
CA PRO A 180 11.83 -6.54 23.71
C PRO A 180 11.40 -6.44 25.19
N PHE A 181 10.17 -6.84 25.48
CA PHE A 181 9.58 -6.84 26.81
C PHE A 181 8.83 -8.15 27.04
N PRO A 182 8.71 -8.62 28.30
CA PRO A 182 8.09 -9.90 28.65
C PRO A 182 6.59 -9.96 28.36
#